data_9d89ca3ed52ee55cd1b83e4ab94f9b69
#
_entry.id   9d89ca3ed52ee55cd1b83e4ab94f9b69
#
_cell.length_a   1.000
_cell.length_b   1.000
_cell.length_c   1.000
_cell.angle_alpha   90.00
_cell.angle_beta   90.00
_cell.angle_gamma   90.00
#
_symmetry.space_group_name_H-M   'P 1'
#
loop_
_entity.id
_entity.type
_entity.pdbx_description
1 polymer ?
#
loop_
_entity_poly.entity_id
_entity_poly.type
_entity_poly.pdbx_seq_one_letter_code
_entity_poly.pdbx_strand_id
1 'polypeptide(L)'
;IMPKSHSCDYYKIDRNVIPDFVDLMRIVFAKTRKVIGDFPFNFVLHTAPFRRDIGKRGYWETIERDYHWHLEILPILTRVAGFEWGSGFYINPLSPEDACKSVREAEVKI
;
A
#
# COMPACT_ATOMS: atom_id res chain seq x y z
N ILE A 1 -2.67 0.72 -2.89
CA ILE A 1 -3.73 0.24 -3.81
C ILE A 1 -4.89 -0.24 -2.95
N MET A 2 -6.09 0.20 -3.27
CA MET A 2 -7.32 -0.20 -2.57
C MET A 2 -8.47 -0.26 -3.57
N PRO A 3 -9.53 -1.05 -3.33
CA PRO A 3 -10.71 -1.02 -4.19
C PRO A 3 -11.47 0.29 -4.00
N LYS A 4 -12.16 0.76 -5.07
CA LYS A 4 -13.03 1.95 -4.98
C LYS A 4 -14.31 1.68 -4.22
N SER A 5 -14.89 0.48 -4.40
CA SER A 5 -16.03 0.03 -3.62
C SER A 5 -15.57 -0.51 -2.27
N HIS A 6 -16.35 -0.21 -1.24
CA HIS A 6 -16.02 -0.62 0.12
C HIS A 6 -15.89 -2.14 0.25
N SER A 7 -14.79 -2.59 0.86
CA SER A 7 -14.55 -4.01 1.15
C SER A 7 -13.53 -4.12 2.30
N CYS A 8 -13.89 -4.79 3.38
CA CYS A 8 -13.02 -4.92 4.55
C CYS A 8 -12.10 -6.15 4.48
N ASP A 9 -12.51 -7.18 3.76
CA ASP A 9 -11.80 -8.46 3.69
C ASP A 9 -11.22 -8.70 2.29
N TYR A 10 -9.90 -8.80 2.19
CA TYR A 10 -9.25 -9.10 0.93
C TYR A 10 -9.64 -10.48 0.35
N TYR A 11 -9.86 -11.48 1.18
CA TYR A 11 -10.22 -12.83 0.72
C TYR A 11 -11.61 -12.89 0.02
N LYS A 12 -12.42 -11.84 0.19
CA LYS A 12 -13.73 -11.68 -0.48
C LYS A 12 -13.62 -10.90 -1.80
N ILE A 13 -12.41 -10.64 -2.29
CA ILE A 13 -12.22 -9.93 -3.56
C ILE A 13 -12.98 -10.63 -4.68
N ASP A 14 -13.72 -9.87 -5.47
CA ASP A 14 -14.36 -10.39 -6.68
C ASP A 14 -13.28 -10.82 -7.67
N ARG A 15 -13.38 -12.07 -8.13
CA ARG A 15 -12.43 -12.62 -9.10
C ARG A 15 -12.38 -11.83 -10.40
N ASN A 16 -13.45 -11.16 -10.76
CA ASN A 16 -13.51 -10.33 -11.98
C ASN A 16 -12.63 -9.09 -11.90
N VAL A 17 -12.30 -8.60 -10.71
CA VAL A 17 -11.41 -7.43 -10.54
C VAL A 17 -9.93 -7.81 -10.35
N ILE A 18 -9.62 -9.11 -10.26
CA ILE A 18 -8.23 -9.55 -10.10
C ILE A 18 -7.35 -9.15 -11.29
N PRO A 19 -7.77 -9.28 -12.55
CA PRO A 19 -6.98 -8.79 -13.69
C PRO A 19 -6.65 -7.31 -13.58
N ASP A 20 -7.63 -6.46 -13.28
CA ASP A 20 -7.45 -5.02 -13.12
C ASP A 20 -6.49 -4.70 -11.96
N PHE A 21 -6.59 -5.44 -10.85
CA PHE A 21 -5.68 -5.30 -9.72
C PHE A 21 -4.24 -5.64 -10.11
N VAL A 22 -4.02 -6.72 -10.86
CA VAL A 22 -2.70 -7.13 -11.34
C VAL A 22 -2.14 -6.09 -12.31
N ASP A 23 -2.94 -5.62 -13.26
CA ASP A 23 -2.50 -4.60 -14.21
C ASP A 23 -2.16 -3.28 -13.51
N LEU A 24 -2.96 -2.88 -12.53
CA LEU A 24 -2.64 -1.70 -11.70
C LEU A 24 -1.32 -1.87 -10.95
N MET A 25 -1.06 -3.04 -10.37
CA MET A 25 0.23 -3.33 -9.74
C MET A 25 1.38 -3.21 -10.74
N ARG A 26 1.26 -3.80 -11.92
CA ARG A 26 2.28 -3.70 -12.99
C ARG A 26 2.55 -2.24 -13.36
N ILE A 27 1.48 -1.45 -13.55
CA ILE A 27 1.59 -0.02 -13.87
C ILE A 27 2.31 0.73 -12.76
N VAL A 28 1.93 0.54 -11.51
CA VAL A 28 2.52 1.23 -10.35
C VAL A 28 4.01 0.89 -10.25
N PHE A 29 4.39 -0.38 -10.32
CA PHE A 29 5.79 -0.78 -10.27
C PHE A 29 6.60 -0.26 -11.47
N ALA A 30 6.06 -0.32 -12.68
CA ALA A 30 6.73 0.19 -13.87
C ALA A 30 6.98 1.70 -13.78
N LYS A 31 5.99 2.48 -13.35
CA LYS A 31 6.11 3.92 -13.16
C LYS A 31 7.09 4.27 -12.04
N THR A 32 7.01 3.60 -10.91
CA THR A 32 7.92 3.81 -9.78
C THR A 32 9.36 3.49 -10.21
N ARG A 33 9.59 2.36 -10.88
CA ARG A 33 10.90 2.01 -11.44
C ARG A 33 11.42 3.04 -12.46
N LYS A 34 10.54 3.62 -13.26
CA LYS A 34 10.92 4.68 -14.22
C LYS A 34 11.44 5.92 -13.49
N VAL A 35 10.87 6.26 -12.33
CA VAL A 35 11.22 7.47 -11.56
C VAL A 35 12.46 7.27 -10.70
N ILE A 36 12.58 6.14 -10.00
CA ILE A 36 13.63 5.92 -9.00
C ILE A 36 14.64 4.82 -9.36
N GLY A 37 14.53 4.21 -10.56
CA GLY A 37 15.38 3.11 -10.98
C GLY A 37 14.98 1.77 -10.35
N ASP A 38 15.91 0.81 -10.33
CA ASP A 38 15.73 -0.43 -9.59
C ASP A 38 15.82 -0.15 -8.08
N PHE A 39 14.80 -0.56 -7.34
CA PHE A 39 14.69 -0.28 -5.92
C PHE A 39 14.27 -1.53 -5.14
N PRO A 40 14.86 -1.77 -3.98
CA PRO A 40 14.30 -2.73 -3.03
C PRO A 40 12.99 -2.19 -2.47
N PHE A 41 12.04 -3.08 -2.24
CA PHE A 41 10.74 -2.70 -1.71
C PHE A 41 10.17 -3.79 -0.82
N ASN A 42 9.27 -3.38 0.05
CA ASN A 42 8.30 -4.25 0.70
C ASN A 42 6.90 -3.91 0.21
N PHE A 43 6.00 -4.86 0.26
CA PHE A 43 4.59 -4.58 0.21
C PHE A 43 3.86 -5.30 1.34
N VAL A 44 2.82 -4.68 1.85
CA VAL A 44 2.02 -5.20 2.95
C VAL A 44 0.56 -5.15 2.56
N LEU A 45 -0.10 -6.29 2.63
CA LEU A 45 -1.53 -6.38 2.46
C LEU A 45 -2.22 -6.25 3.82
N HIS A 46 -2.96 -5.17 3.99
CA HIS A 46 -3.81 -4.96 5.15
C HIS A 46 -5.23 -5.44 4.86
N THR A 47 -5.67 -6.44 5.59
CA THR A 47 -7.05 -6.94 5.55
C THR A 47 -7.64 -6.92 6.94
N ALA A 48 -8.97 -6.85 7.06
CA ALA A 48 -9.61 -6.82 8.36
C ALA A 48 -9.22 -8.05 9.20
N PRO A 49 -9.00 -7.88 10.50
CA PRO A 49 -8.70 -8.99 11.40
C PRO A 49 -9.85 -9.99 11.48
N PHE A 50 -9.52 -11.21 11.83
CA PHE A 50 -10.50 -12.28 11.98
C PHE A 50 -11.51 -11.96 13.09
N ARG A 51 -12.80 -12.28 12.86
CA ARG A 51 -13.92 -12.03 13.80
C ARG A 51 -14.00 -13.07 14.91
N ARG A 52 -12.88 -13.66 15.34
CA ARG A 52 -12.86 -14.69 16.38
C ARG A 52 -13.37 -14.24 17.75
N ASP A 53 -13.25 -12.95 18.00
CA ASP A 53 -13.42 -12.36 19.32
C ASP A 53 -14.67 -11.45 19.40
N ILE A 54 -15.64 -11.70 18.52
CA ILE A 54 -16.94 -11.03 18.58
C ILE A 54 -17.52 -11.18 19.99
N GLY A 55 -17.82 -10.04 20.64
CA GLY A 55 -18.33 -9.99 22.01
C GLY A 55 -17.28 -9.89 23.10
N LYS A 56 -15.97 -9.99 22.80
CA LYS A 56 -14.92 -9.72 23.78
C LYS A 56 -14.67 -8.20 23.91
N ARG A 57 -14.22 -7.79 25.10
CA ARG A 57 -13.84 -6.41 25.36
C ARG A 57 -12.75 -5.96 24.39
N GLY A 58 -12.98 -4.82 23.70
CA GLY A 58 -12.05 -4.28 22.71
C GLY A 58 -12.24 -4.82 21.28
N TYR A 59 -13.24 -5.67 21.05
CA TYR A 59 -13.60 -6.03 19.69
C TYR A 59 -14.16 -4.84 18.91
N TRP A 60 -13.72 -4.69 17.67
CA TRP A 60 -14.17 -3.61 16.80
C TRP A 60 -15.51 -3.97 16.12
N GLU A 61 -16.60 -3.58 16.72
CA GLU A 61 -17.97 -3.95 16.28
C GLU A 61 -18.33 -3.38 14.91
N THR A 62 -17.73 -2.25 14.55
CA THR A 62 -18.03 -1.54 13.29
C THR A 62 -17.04 -1.85 12.17
N ILE A 63 -16.15 -2.82 12.39
CA ILE A 63 -15.03 -3.11 11.47
C ILE A 63 -15.47 -3.32 10.03
N GLU A 64 -16.61 -3.92 9.79
CA GLU A 64 -17.13 -4.17 8.44
C GLU A 64 -17.55 -2.89 7.70
N ARG A 65 -17.75 -1.80 8.42
CA ARG A 65 -18.10 -0.49 7.87
C ARG A 65 -16.92 0.46 7.81
N ASP A 66 -15.99 0.30 8.74
CA ASP A 66 -14.89 1.25 8.93
C ASP A 66 -13.60 0.79 8.23
N TYR A 67 -13.37 -0.52 8.20
CA TYR A 67 -12.14 -1.06 7.64
C TYR A 67 -12.26 -1.21 6.12
N HIS A 68 -11.18 -0.84 5.42
CA HIS A 68 -11.07 -0.99 3.97
C HIS A 68 -9.73 -1.65 3.67
N TRP A 69 -9.73 -2.86 3.09
CA TRP A 69 -8.48 -3.52 2.80
C TRP A 69 -7.65 -2.73 1.77
N HIS A 70 -6.35 -2.75 1.93
CA HIS A 70 -5.44 -2.06 1.03
C HIS A 70 -4.08 -2.75 0.98
N LEU A 71 -3.41 -2.55 -0.14
CA LEU A 71 -2.03 -2.94 -0.36
C LEU A 71 -1.15 -1.69 -0.31
N GLU A 72 -0.24 -1.67 0.65
CA GLU A 72 0.82 -0.66 0.74
C GLU A 72 2.06 -1.15 0.01
N ILE A 73 2.70 -0.27 -0.74
CA ILE A 73 3.98 -0.50 -1.40
C ILE A 73 4.98 0.48 -0.80
N LEU A 74 6.05 -0.05 -0.24
CA LEU A 74 7.07 0.71 0.50
C LEU A 74 8.42 0.62 -0.23
N PRO A 75 8.72 1.53 -1.17
CA PRO A 75 10.04 1.62 -1.76
C PRO A 75 11.09 2.02 -0.72
N ILE A 76 12.24 1.36 -0.72
CA ILE A 76 13.36 1.69 0.15
C ILE A 76 14.30 2.61 -0.63
N LEU A 77 14.22 3.92 -0.36
CA LEU A 77 15.02 4.94 -1.06
C LEU A 77 16.35 5.20 -0.38
N THR A 78 16.38 5.12 0.95
CA THR A 78 17.55 5.39 1.77
C THR A 78 17.81 4.25 2.76
N ARG A 79 19.06 4.07 3.15
CA ARG A 79 19.41 3.13 4.22
C ARG A 79 19.08 3.76 5.55
N VAL A 80 18.48 2.98 6.44
CA VAL A 80 18.31 3.36 7.84
C VAL A 80 19.69 3.56 8.47
N ALA A 81 19.89 4.71 9.10
CA ALA A 81 21.15 5.11 9.70
C ALA A 81 20.95 5.58 11.15
N GLY A 82 21.93 6.29 11.71
CA GLY A 82 21.92 6.63 13.13
C GLY A 82 20.76 7.51 13.58
N PHE A 83 20.27 8.41 12.71
CA PHE A 83 19.13 9.25 13.06
C PHE A 83 17.85 8.43 13.25
N GLU A 84 17.55 7.57 12.30
CA GLU A 84 16.35 6.72 12.35
C GLU A 84 16.42 5.73 13.51
N TRP A 85 17.58 5.13 13.76
CA TRP A 85 17.79 4.25 14.90
C TRP A 85 17.66 4.97 16.25
N GLY A 86 18.20 6.20 16.33
CA GLY A 86 18.19 6.97 17.57
C GLY A 86 16.85 7.63 17.88
N SER A 87 16.11 8.06 16.86
CA SER A 87 14.86 8.82 17.01
C SER A 87 13.60 7.99 16.83
N GLY A 88 13.68 6.87 16.09
CA GLY A 88 12.52 6.10 15.65
C GLY A 88 11.76 6.73 14.48
N PHE A 89 12.26 7.84 13.93
CA PHE A 89 11.65 8.52 12.78
C PHE A 89 12.39 8.21 11.49
N TYR A 90 11.66 8.01 10.41
CA TYR A 90 12.25 7.82 9.07
C TYR A 90 12.35 9.14 8.34
N ILE A 91 13.48 9.34 7.65
CA ILE A 91 13.67 10.50 6.77
C ILE A 91 13.06 10.19 5.42
N ASN A 92 12.13 11.03 4.98
CA ASN A 92 11.62 11.00 3.61
C ASN A 92 12.34 12.10 2.80
N PRO A 93 13.21 11.73 1.84
CA PRO A 93 13.99 12.70 1.07
C PRO A 93 13.18 13.43 -0.02
N LEU A 94 11.94 12.99 -0.26
CA LEU A 94 11.08 13.52 -1.32
C LEU A 94 9.70 13.85 -0.74
N SER A 95 9.17 15.05 -1.05
CA SER A 95 7.83 15.39 -0.62
C SER A 95 6.78 14.48 -1.27
N PRO A 96 5.66 14.14 -0.58
CA PRO A 96 4.59 13.34 -1.17
C PRO A 96 4.03 13.93 -2.45
N GLU A 97 3.95 15.26 -2.55
CA GLU A 97 3.46 16.00 -3.71
C GLU A 97 4.37 15.80 -4.93
N ASP A 98 5.68 15.95 -4.74
CA ASP A 98 6.66 15.76 -5.81
C ASP A 98 6.75 14.29 -6.24
N ALA A 99 6.68 13.35 -5.30
CA ALA A 99 6.61 11.92 -5.58
C ALA A 99 5.37 11.58 -6.42
N CYS A 100 4.21 12.08 -6.01
CA CYS A 100 2.96 11.89 -6.73
C CYS A 100 3.03 12.44 -8.15
N LYS A 101 3.53 13.66 -8.32
CA LYS A 101 3.73 14.30 -9.63
C LYS A 101 4.63 13.47 -10.51
N SER A 102 5.81 13.11 -10.03
CA SER A 102 6.80 12.33 -10.79
C SER A 102 6.26 11.00 -11.26
N VAL A 103 5.56 10.25 -10.38
CA VAL A 103 4.97 8.95 -10.74
C VAL A 103 3.80 9.10 -11.71
N ARG A 104 2.98 10.15 -11.58
CA ARG A 104 1.88 10.40 -12.52
C ARG A 104 2.37 10.71 -13.93
N GLU A 105 3.39 11.55 -14.04
CA GLU A 105 3.97 12.01 -15.30
C GLU A 105 4.85 10.93 -15.97
N ALA A 106 5.26 9.90 -15.25
CA ALA A 106 6.06 8.83 -15.81
C ALA A 106 5.26 8.04 -16.87
N GLU A 107 5.70 8.10 -18.11
CA GLU A 107 5.14 7.30 -19.21
C GLU A 107 5.81 5.93 -19.23
N VAL A 108 5.02 4.87 -19.25
CA VAL A 108 5.45 3.47 -19.32
C VAL A 108 4.65 2.73 -20.37
N LYS A 109 5.32 1.84 -21.09
CA LYS A 109 4.68 0.86 -21.96
C LYS A 109 4.52 -0.44 -21.16
N ILE A 110 3.32 -0.96 -21.11
CA ILE A 110 2.98 -2.17 -20.35
C ILE A 110 2.48 -3.23 -21.31
#